data_124e43ecfa05158b2c2ccecb98d3449c
#
_entry.id   124e43ecfa05158b2c2ccecb98d3449c
#
_cell.length_a   1.000
_cell.length_b   1.000
_cell.length_c   1.000
_cell.angle_alpha   90.00
_cell.angle_beta   90.00
_cell.angle_gamma   90.00
#
_symmetry.space_group_name_H-M   'P 1'
#
loop_
_entity.id
_entity.type
_entity.pdbx_description
1 polymer ?
#
loop_
_entity_poly.entity_id
_entity_poly.type
_entity_poly.pdbx_seq_one_letter_code
_entity_poly.pdbx_strand_id
1 'polypeptide(L)'
;MAERSIAAVLKTVDLRGSGGSNPSLSAFFNIRFIMLQLQYIKDHTDEIIARLKIKNVADVEARINEIIALDADRRALQVKADAVKAEQNRIAKEIGMLMKQGKKEEAEAAKAHTAELKAENEELSAKQAATEKSLNEKLISLPNAPHISVPCGKNEADNVVVAEYGQKPDLPADALPHWDLCAKYDIIDFELGNKVTGAGFPFYKGKGARLQRALINFFLNEATDAGFVEIQPPLMVNEASGLGTGQLPDKEGQMYAIPLDGFYMIPTAEVPITNIFRGEVVDPKQLPIKRVGYSECFRREAGSYGKDVRGLNRLHEFSKVEIVVIEHPDRSYDMLEEMKKHVGGLLDKLGLPYHILKLCGGDISFTSAMTFDFEVWSAAQKRWLEVSSVSNFETFQANRMKLRFKDENGKMQLCHTLNGSALALPRIVAALLENNQTPDGIVMPECLRPYLGFDKID
;
A
#
# COMPACT_ATOMS: atom_id res chain seq x y z
N MET A 1 -19.03 -42.95 4.93
CA MET A 1 -20.09 -42.51 4.01
C MET A 1 -20.20 -40.97 4.02
N ALA A 2 -19.10 -40.28 3.75
CA ALA A 2 -19.05 -38.80 3.70
C ALA A 2 -18.22 -38.23 2.52
N GLU A 3 -17.81 -39.08 1.58
CA GLU A 3 -16.98 -38.64 0.46
C GLU A 3 -17.71 -38.54 -0.90
N ARG A 4 -19.03 -38.60 -0.91
CA ARG A 4 -19.81 -38.53 -2.17
C ARG A 4 -20.59 -37.22 -2.40
N SER A 5 -20.47 -36.21 -1.54
CA SER A 5 -21.30 -35.00 -1.64
C SER A 5 -20.62 -33.80 -2.31
N ILE A 6 -19.31 -33.82 -2.55
CA ILE A 6 -18.57 -32.66 -3.14
C ILE A 6 -18.40 -32.78 -4.66
N ALA A 7 -18.50 -33.99 -5.21
CA ALA A 7 -18.36 -34.22 -6.66
C ALA A 7 -19.65 -33.91 -7.49
N ALA A 8 -20.77 -33.66 -6.86
CA ALA A 8 -22.07 -33.45 -7.53
C ALA A 8 -22.41 -31.98 -7.83
N VAL A 9 -21.69 -31.01 -7.26
CA VAL A 9 -21.98 -29.57 -7.46
C VAL A 9 -21.15 -28.98 -8.63
N LEU A 10 -20.16 -29.69 -9.14
CA LEU A 10 -19.29 -29.21 -10.24
C LEU A 10 -19.69 -29.71 -11.64
N LYS A 11 -20.85 -30.34 -11.81
CA LYS A 11 -21.28 -30.96 -13.07
C LYS A 11 -22.60 -30.46 -13.67
N THR A 12 -23.01 -29.25 -13.40
CA THR A 12 -24.15 -28.64 -14.10
C THR A 12 -23.90 -27.18 -14.47
N VAL A 13 -22.89 -26.96 -15.33
CA VAL A 13 -22.93 -25.83 -16.26
C VAL A 13 -22.84 -26.41 -17.66
N ASP A 14 -24.01 -26.50 -18.29
CA ASP A 14 -24.20 -27.00 -19.64
C ASP A 14 -23.64 -25.98 -20.62
N LEU A 15 -22.56 -26.37 -21.33
CA LEU A 15 -21.94 -25.59 -22.40
C LEU A 15 -22.71 -25.81 -23.70
N ARG A 16 -23.88 -25.19 -23.84
CA ARG A 16 -24.54 -25.02 -25.14
C ARG A 16 -25.08 -23.61 -25.29
N GLY A 17 -24.43 -22.85 -26.15
CA GLY A 17 -25.08 -21.70 -26.73
C GLY A 17 -24.26 -20.43 -26.80
N SER A 18 -23.86 -20.12 -28.01
CA SER A 18 -23.44 -18.83 -28.60
C SER A 18 -22.01 -18.35 -28.26
N GLY A 19 -21.22 -18.24 -29.34
CA GLY A 19 -19.89 -17.69 -29.36
C GLY A 19 -19.77 -16.28 -28.80
N GLY A 20 -19.31 -16.23 -27.56
CA GLY A 20 -18.74 -15.07 -26.93
C GLY A 20 -17.26 -15.35 -26.77
N SER A 21 -16.41 -14.64 -27.50
CA SER A 21 -14.96 -14.70 -27.38
C SER A 21 -14.58 -14.50 -25.91
N ASN A 22 -13.98 -15.53 -25.29
CA ASN A 22 -13.20 -15.36 -24.08
C ASN A 22 -12.27 -14.17 -24.30
N PRO A 23 -12.27 -13.12 -23.46
CA PRO A 23 -11.26 -12.10 -23.57
C PRO A 23 -9.92 -12.80 -23.31
N SER A 24 -9.12 -12.91 -24.36
CA SER A 24 -7.76 -13.43 -24.26
C SER A 24 -7.02 -12.68 -23.17
N LEU A 25 -6.13 -13.35 -22.44
CA LEU A 25 -5.21 -12.76 -21.44
C LEU A 25 -4.50 -11.48 -21.95
N SER A 26 -4.49 -11.22 -23.26
CA SER A 26 -3.98 -10.00 -23.87
C SER A 26 -4.86 -8.75 -23.65
N ALA A 27 -6.11 -8.88 -23.20
CA ALA A 27 -6.99 -7.71 -22.94
C ALA A 27 -6.71 -7.04 -21.57
N PHE A 28 -5.94 -7.69 -20.69
CA PHE A 28 -5.57 -7.14 -19.37
C PHE A 28 -4.34 -6.23 -19.39
N PHE A 29 -3.59 -6.16 -20.50
CA PHE A 29 -2.33 -5.42 -20.57
C PHE A 29 -2.45 -3.91 -20.91
N ASN A 30 -3.65 -3.36 -21.06
CA ASN A 30 -3.85 -1.92 -21.29
C ASN A 30 -4.20 -1.11 -20.02
N ILE A 31 -3.78 -1.56 -18.85
CA ILE A 31 -3.89 -0.75 -17.64
C ILE A 31 -2.69 0.21 -17.64
N ARG A 32 -2.90 1.43 -18.09
CA ARG A 32 -1.93 2.52 -17.94
C ARG A 32 -1.82 2.86 -16.45
N PHE A 33 -0.83 2.27 -15.79
CA PHE A 33 -0.41 2.66 -14.44
C PHE A 33 0.43 3.93 -14.56
N ILE A 34 -0.14 5.09 -14.29
CA ILE A 34 0.59 6.36 -14.24
C ILE A 34 0.79 6.70 -12.76
N MET A 35 2.02 6.82 -12.28
CA MET A 35 2.38 6.89 -10.87
C MET A 35 2.39 8.28 -10.27
N LEU A 36 3.18 9.19 -10.82
CA LEU A 36 2.95 10.62 -10.78
C LEU A 36 2.24 10.95 -12.08
N GLN A 37 1.22 11.80 -12.06
CA GLN A 37 0.57 12.17 -13.32
C GLN A 37 1.63 12.74 -14.25
N LEU A 38 1.83 12.10 -15.39
CA LEU A 38 2.82 12.53 -16.38
C LEU A 38 2.63 13.99 -16.78
N GLN A 39 1.37 14.44 -16.87
CA GLN A 39 1.05 15.84 -17.14
C GLN A 39 1.51 16.72 -15.98
N TYR A 40 1.31 16.32 -14.73
CA TYR A 40 1.78 17.05 -13.56
C TYR A 40 3.31 17.15 -13.52
N ILE A 41 4.03 16.05 -13.83
CA ILE A 41 5.51 16.07 -13.94
C ILE A 41 5.96 17.12 -14.96
N LYS A 42 5.28 17.22 -16.10
CA LYS A 42 5.63 18.16 -17.18
C LYS A 42 5.31 19.60 -16.83
N ASP A 43 4.20 19.84 -16.17
CA ASP A 43 3.75 21.17 -15.79
C ASP A 43 4.50 21.72 -14.58
N HIS A 44 5.07 20.83 -13.73
CA HIS A 44 5.75 21.15 -12.47
C HIS A 44 7.14 20.49 -12.36
N THR A 45 7.89 20.41 -13.46
CA THR A 45 9.16 19.69 -13.56
C THR A 45 10.15 20.07 -12.46
N ASP A 46 10.40 21.37 -12.27
CA ASP A 46 11.37 21.87 -11.28
C ASP A 46 10.95 21.60 -9.84
N GLU A 47 9.64 21.74 -9.54
CA GLU A 47 9.08 21.41 -8.22
C GLU A 47 9.25 19.91 -7.91
N ILE A 48 8.89 19.04 -8.84
CA ILE A 48 9.02 17.59 -8.68
C ILE A 48 10.47 17.18 -8.49
N ILE A 49 11.39 17.74 -9.26
CA ILE A 49 12.83 17.51 -9.09
C ILE A 49 13.29 17.94 -7.68
N ALA A 50 12.87 19.13 -7.22
CA ALA A 50 13.22 19.62 -5.90
C ALA A 50 12.67 18.71 -4.77
N ARG A 51 11.42 18.29 -4.87
CA ARG A 51 10.78 17.38 -3.91
C ARG A 51 11.45 16.00 -3.90
N LEU A 52 11.77 15.42 -5.06
CA LEU A 52 12.46 14.13 -5.15
C LEU A 52 13.92 14.19 -4.65
N LYS A 53 14.58 15.34 -4.71
CA LYS A 53 15.89 15.56 -4.08
C LYS A 53 15.84 15.45 -2.56
N ILE A 54 14.73 15.87 -1.92
CA ILE A 54 14.53 15.66 -0.48
C ILE A 54 14.59 14.17 -0.13
N LYS A 55 14.07 13.29 -1.00
CA LYS A 55 14.06 11.83 -0.86
C LYS A 55 15.38 11.15 -1.29
N ASN A 56 16.43 11.92 -1.55
CA ASN A 56 17.74 11.43 -2.01
C ASN A 56 17.69 10.57 -3.28
N VAL A 57 16.72 10.82 -4.18
CA VAL A 57 16.63 10.10 -5.45
C VAL A 57 17.87 10.43 -6.31
N ALA A 58 18.64 9.39 -6.66
CA ALA A 58 19.80 9.55 -7.51
C ALA A 58 19.39 9.96 -8.94
N ASP A 59 20.20 10.83 -9.55
CA ASP A 59 20.06 11.26 -10.95
C ASP A 59 18.64 11.75 -11.32
N VAL A 60 17.96 12.38 -10.35
CA VAL A 60 16.53 12.74 -10.49
C VAL A 60 16.26 13.58 -11.74
N GLU A 61 17.12 14.54 -12.06
CA GLU A 61 16.96 15.41 -13.24
C GLU A 61 17.04 14.60 -14.54
N ALA A 62 18.02 13.71 -14.65
CA ALA A 62 18.17 12.84 -15.82
C ALA A 62 16.96 11.90 -15.96
N ARG A 63 16.48 11.32 -14.87
CA ARG A 63 15.31 10.42 -14.85
C ARG A 63 14.03 11.13 -15.27
N ILE A 64 13.78 12.35 -14.78
CA ILE A 64 12.61 13.14 -15.14
C ILE A 64 12.67 13.56 -16.61
N ASN A 65 13.82 14.02 -17.09
CA ASN A 65 14.01 14.40 -18.50
C ASN A 65 13.83 13.20 -19.44
N GLU A 66 14.32 12.01 -19.06
CA GLU A 66 14.10 10.77 -19.82
C GLU A 66 12.61 10.42 -19.94
N ILE A 67 11.85 10.56 -18.85
CA ILE A 67 10.39 10.32 -18.83
C ILE A 67 9.66 11.31 -19.77
N ILE A 68 10.05 12.58 -19.73
CA ILE A 68 9.47 13.63 -20.60
C ILE A 68 9.79 13.34 -22.07
N ALA A 69 11.03 12.93 -22.36
CA ALA A 69 11.45 12.56 -23.73
C ALA A 69 10.67 11.34 -24.25
N LEU A 70 10.55 10.29 -23.45
CA LEU A 70 9.77 9.10 -23.81
C LEU A 70 8.29 9.41 -24.08
N ASP A 71 7.67 10.35 -23.33
CA ASP A 71 6.31 10.79 -23.64
C ASP A 71 6.23 11.56 -24.95
N ALA A 72 7.22 12.40 -25.24
CA ALA A 72 7.28 13.12 -26.52
C ALA A 72 7.39 12.15 -27.69
N ASP A 73 8.27 11.14 -27.59
CA ASP A 73 8.44 10.10 -28.60
C ASP A 73 7.16 9.27 -28.78
N ARG A 74 6.51 8.87 -27.70
CA ARG A 74 5.24 8.15 -27.73
C ARG A 74 4.16 8.95 -28.47
N ARG A 75 4.06 10.27 -28.19
CA ARG A 75 3.10 11.16 -28.89
C ARG A 75 3.43 11.30 -30.35
N ALA A 76 4.71 11.46 -30.70
CA ALA A 76 5.14 11.55 -32.09
C ALA A 76 4.84 10.25 -32.87
N LEU A 77 5.06 9.08 -32.26
CA LEU A 77 4.72 7.78 -32.86
C LEU A 77 3.21 7.63 -33.04
N GLN A 78 2.41 8.07 -32.07
CA GLN A 78 0.94 8.06 -32.20
C GLN A 78 0.47 8.89 -33.39
N VAL A 79 0.97 10.12 -33.55
CA VAL A 79 0.61 11.00 -34.68
C VAL A 79 0.96 10.36 -36.01
N LYS A 80 2.15 9.73 -36.13
CA LYS A 80 2.55 9.02 -37.35
C LYS A 80 1.65 7.82 -37.61
N ALA A 81 1.35 6.99 -36.62
CA ALA A 81 0.47 5.83 -36.76
C ALA A 81 -0.95 6.23 -37.19
N ASP A 82 -1.49 7.32 -36.61
CA ASP A 82 -2.80 7.85 -36.97
C ASP A 82 -2.82 8.37 -38.43
N ALA A 83 -1.74 9.03 -38.88
CA ALA A 83 -1.60 9.49 -40.26
C ALA A 83 -1.57 8.31 -41.28
N VAL A 84 -0.76 7.27 -41.00
CA VAL A 84 -0.68 6.06 -41.83
C VAL A 84 -2.06 5.36 -41.89
N LYS A 85 -2.75 5.26 -40.76
CA LYS A 85 -4.08 4.67 -40.68
C LYS A 85 -5.13 5.48 -41.49
N ALA A 86 -5.05 6.80 -41.42
CA ALA A 86 -5.92 7.67 -42.21
C ALA A 86 -5.68 7.48 -43.70
N GLU A 87 -4.44 7.37 -44.16
CA GLU A 87 -4.06 7.12 -45.54
C GLU A 87 -4.52 5.73 -46.02
N GLN A 88 -4.34 4.69 -45.19
CA GLN A 88 -4.89 3.35 -45.47
C GLN A 88 -6.40 3.40 -45.73
N ASN A 89 -7.15 4.13 -44.89
CA ASN A 89 -8.59 4.26 -45.03
C ASN A 89 -8.97 5.04 -46.31
N ARG A 90 -8.18 6.03 -46.70
CA ARG A 90 -8.36 6.81 -47.94
C ARG A 90 -8.19 5.90 -49.17
N ILE A 91 -7.07 5.18 -49.24
CA ILE A 91 -6.73 4.28 -50.35
C ILE A 91 -7.74 3.12 -50.45
N ALA A 92 -8.21 2.58 -49.33
CA ALA A 92 -9.24 1.53 -49.35
C ALA A 92 -10.54 2.00 -50.06
N LYS A 93 -10.94 3.26 -49.82
CA LYS A 93 -12.08 3.86 -50.54
C LYS A 93 -11.77 4.06 -52.03
N GLU A 94 -10.56 4.48 -52.37
CA GLU A 94 -10.10 4.69 -53.74
C GLU A 94 -10.08 3.39 -54.53
N ILE A 95 -9.57 2.27 -53.98
CA ILE A 95 -9.62 0.94 -54.58
C ILE A 95 -11.07 0.56 -54.91
N GLY A 96 -12.03 0.80 -54.02
CA GLY A 96 -13.43 0.53 -54.22
C GLY A 96 -14.01 1.32 -55.43
N MET A 97 -13.58 2.57 -55.64
CA MET A 97 -13.99 3.39 -56.77
C MET A 97 -13.33 2.93 -58.08
N LEU A 98 -12.02 2.65 -58.08
CA LEU A 98 -11.29 2.16 -59.25
C LEU A 98 -11.83 0.82 -59.77
N MET A 99 -12.15 -0.09 -58.85
CA MET A 99 -12.78 -1.37 -59.21
C MET A 99 -14.15 -1.20 -59.85
N LYS A 100 -14.99 -0.25 -59.40
CA LYS A 100 -16.28 0.08 -60.02
C LYS A 100 -16.13 0.70 -61.40
N GLN A 101 -15.04 1.42 -61.66
CA GLN A 101 -14.71 2.04 -62.93
C GLN A 101 -14.03 1.08 -63.93
N GLY A 102 -13.72 -0.17 -63.52
CA GLY A 102 -13.05 -1.15 -64.35
C GLY A 102 -11.55 -0.95 -64.53
N LYS A 103 -10.94 -0.02 -63.77
CA LYS A 103 -9.51 0.35 -63.79
C LYS A 103 -8.66 -0.60 -62.93
N LYS A 104 -8.51 -1.85 -63.43
CA LYS A 104 -7.89 -2.95 -62.68
C LYS A 104 -6.41 -2.71 -62.33
N GLU A 105 -5.61 -2.18 -63.26
CA GLU A 105 -4.17 -1.92 -63.03
C GLU A 105 -3.95 -0.88 -61.95
N GLU A 106 -4.70 0.24 -61.99
CA GLU A 106 -4.65 1.28 -60.96
C GLU A 106 -5.10 0.74 -59.58
N ALA A 107 -6.11 -0.13 -59.56
CA ALA A 107 -6.58 -0.78 -58.34
C ALA A 107 -5.54 -1.75 -57.75
N GLU A 108 -4.78 -2.48 -58.56
CA GLU A 108 -3.69 -3.37 -58.07
C GLU A 108 -2.50 -2.56 -57.53
N ALA A 109 -2.13 -1.45 -58.18
CA ALA A 109 -1.11 -0.53 -57.65
C ALA A 109 -1.51 0.05 -56.28
N ALA A 110 -2.77 0.47 -56.12
CA ALA A 110 -3.30 0.96 -54.84
C ALA A 110 -3.34 -0.13 -53.76
N LYS A 111 -3.59 -1.39 -54.09
CA LYS A 111 -3.50 -2.52 -53.19
C LYS A 111 -2.07 -2.77 -52.72
N ALA A 112 -1.08 -2.71 -53.64
CA ALA A 112 0.32 -2.85 -53.30
C ALA A 112 0.76 -1.77 -52.28
N HIS A 113 0.37 -0.51 -52.53
CA HIS A 113 0.64 0.58 -51.59
C HIS A 113 -0.07 0.40 -50.27
N THR A 114 -1.27 -0.14 -50.23
CA THR A 114 -1.96 -0.49 -48.96
C THR A 114 -1.18 -1.55 -48.16
N ALA A 115 -0.53 -2.52 -48.86
CA ALA A 115 0.30 -3.51 -48.17
C ALA A 115 1.56 -2.88 -47.56
N GLU A 116 2.20 -1.94 -48.24
CA GLU A 116 3.34 -1.18 -47.69
C GLU A 116 2.93 -0.37 -46.43
N LEU A 117 1.86 0.38 -46.50
CA LEU A 117 1.31 1.14 -45.37
C LEU A 117 0.89 0.23 -44.22
N LYS A 118 0.44 -0.99 -44.50
CA LYS A 118 0.14 -1.97 -43.42
C LYS A 118 1.41 -2.39 -42.70
N ALA A 119 2.47 -2.69 -43.43
CA ALA A 119 3.78 -3.05 -42.81
C ALA A 119 4.34 -1.88 -42.02
N GLU A 120 4.26 -0.64 -42.53
CA GLU A 120 4.66 0.56 -41.78
C GLU A 120 3.85 0.76 -40.50
N ASN A 121 2.53 0.56 -40.54
CA ASN A 121 1.67 0.67 -39.36
C ASN A 121 1.99 -0.39 -38.31
N GLU A 122 2.32 -1.62 -38.73
CA GLU A 122 2.76 -2.68 -37.83
C GLU A 122 4.07 -2.33 -37.16
N GLU A 123 5.05 -1.78 -37.87
CA GLU A 123 6.32 -1.32 -37.32
C GLU A 123 6.13 -0.15 -36.32
N LEU A 124 5.33 0.85 -36.69
CA LEU A 124 5.02 1.98 -35.80
C LEU A 124 4.30 1.53 -34.53
N SER A 125 3.36 0.59 -34.64
CA SER A 125 2.65 0.02 -33.51
C SER A 125 3.61 -0.74 -32.55
N ALA A 126 4.55 -1.50 -33.10
CA ALA A 126 5.56 -2.18 -32.31
C ALA A 126 6.49 -1.19 -31.56
N LYS A 127 6.95 -0.14 -32.25
CA LYS A 127 7.75 0.93 -31.64
C LYS A 127 6.98 1.66 -30.54
N GLN A 128 5.72 1.98 -30.79
CA GLN A 128 4.86 2.64 -29.81
C GLN A 128 4.68 1.78 -28.56
N ALA A 129 4.40 0.47 -28.72
CA ALA A 129 4.28 -0.46 -27.60
C ALA A 129 5.56 -0.56 -26.78
N ALA A 130 6.73 -0.61 -27.44
CA ALA A 130 8.03 -0.62 -26.77
C ALA A 130 8.30 0.66 -25.99
N THR A 131 8.01 1.83 -26.59
CA THR A 131 8.17 3.14 -25.94
C THR A 131 7.21 3.29 -24.75
N GLU A 132 5.96 2.85 -24.90
CA GLU A 132 4.96 2.87 -23.81
C GLU A 132 5.38 1.97 -22.65
N LYS A 133 5.91 0.78 -22.94
CA LYS A 133 6.47 -0.13 -21.93
C LYS A 133 7.62 0.53 -21.17
N SER A 134 8.61 1.09 -21.88
CA SER A 134 9.74 1.77 -21.27
C SER A 134 9.30 2.97 -20.40
N LEU A 135 8.38 3.80 -20.89
CA LEU A 135 7.81 4.91 -20.14
C LEU A 135 7.13 4.44 -18.85
N ASN A 136 6.34 3.38 -18.91
CA ASN A 136 5.66 2.82 -17.74
C ASN A 136 6.67 2.26 -16.70
N GLU A 137 7.70 1.54 -17.14
CA GLU A 137 8.76 1.03 -16.27
C GLU A 137 9.50 2.16 -15.54
N LYS A 138 9.81 3.26 -16.24
CA LYS A 138 10.46 4.43 -15.64
C LYS A 138 9.54 5.13 -14.63
N LEU A 139 8.28 5.34 -14.98
CA LEU A 139 7.28 5.91 -14.06
C LEU A 139 7.08 5.03 -12.81
N ILE A 140 6.99 3.70 -12.96
CA ILE A 140 6.86 2.74 -11.87
C ILE A 140 8.08 2.80 -10.92
N SER A 141 9.24 3.11 -11.43
CA SER A 141 10.47 3.20 -10.66
C SER A 141 10.62 4.50 -9.87
N LEU A 142 9.82 5.54 -10.15
CA LEU A 142 9.86 6.78 -9.39
C LEU A 142 9.10 6.65 -8.07
N PRO A 143 9.69 7.05 -6.95
CA PRO A 143 8.97 7.17 -5.69
C PRO A 143 7.97 8.34 -5.73
N ASN A 144 7.08 8.38 -4.75
CA ASN A 144 6.26 9.56 -4.53
C ASN A 144 7.13 10.77 -4.15
N ALA A 145 6.75 11.95 -4.62
CA ALA A 145 7.43 13.19 -4.25
C ALA A 145 7.02 13.59 -2.82
N PRO A 146 7.97 13.73 -1.87
CA PRO A 146 7.62 14.15 -0.51
C PRO A 146 7.11 15.59 -0.48
N HIS A 147 6.24 15.89 0.48
CA HIS A 147 5.80 17.28 0.73
C HIS A 147 6.99 18.17 1.07
N ILE A 148 6.96 19.43 0.66
CA ILE A 148 8.10 20.36 0.80
C ILE A 148 8.54 20.57 2.27
N SER A 149 7.66 20.31 3.24
CA SER A 149 7.97 20.42 4.67
C SER A 149 8.61 19.18 5.27
N VAL A 150 8.85 18.13 4.47
CA VAL A 150 9.57 16.92 4.92
C VAL A 150 11.03 17.30 5.18
N PRO A 151 11.61 16.96 6.35
CA PRO A 151 13.00 17.26 6.64
C PRO A 151 13.94 16.59 5.66
N CYS A 152 15.01 17.30 5.27
CA CYS A 152 16.11 16.65 4.56
C CYS A 152 16.86 15.73 5.54
N GLY A 153 17.25 14.55 5.08
CA GLY A 153 17.97 13.57 5.89
C GLY A 153 18.33 12.34 5.07
N LYS A 154 19.20 11.48 5.59
CA LYS A 154 19.73 10.30 4.88
C LYS A 154 19.14 8.99 5.39
N ASN A 155 18.79 8.93 6.68
CA ASN A 155 18.30 7.73 7.36
C ASN A 155 17.52 8.10 8.63
N GLU A 156 17.08 7.11 9.41
CA GLU A 156 16.30 7.24 10.63
C GLU A 156 16.90 8.20 11.69
N ALA A 157 18.21 8.34 11.73
CA ALA A 157 18.87 9.24 12.69
C ALA A 157 18.60 10.74 12.42
N ASP A 158 18.16 11.07 11.20
CA ASP A 158 17.81 12.42 10.78
C ASP A 158 16.31 12.74 10.93
N ASN A 159 15.54 11.82 11.48
CA ASN A 159 14.12 12.05 11.79
C ASN A 159 13.97 13.09 12.91
N VAL A 160 12.90 13.86 12.84
CA VAL A 160 12.67 14.97 13.78
C VAL A 160 11.61 14.61 14.80
N VAL A 161 11.96 14.59 16.09
CA VAL A 161 10.98 14.49 17.19
C VAL A 161 10.15 15.77 17.19
N VAL A 162 8.86 15.65 16.94
CA VAL A 162 7.91 16.79 16.90
C VAL A 162 7.09 16.92 18.18
N ALA A 163 6.97 15.84 18.95
CA ALA A 163 6.27 15.85 20.25
C ALA A 163 6.72 14.63 21.10
N GLU A 164 6.66 14.76 22.42
CA GLU A 164 6.89 13.68 23.40
C GLU A 164 5.83 13.76 24.49
N TYR A 165 5.26 12.61 24.88
CA TYR A 165 4.14 12.49 25.82
C TYR A 165 4.39 11.39 26.86
N GLY A 166 3.76 11.53 28.02
CA GLY A 166 3.86 10.58 29.12
C GLY A 166 5.20 10.65 29.88
N GLN A 167 5.28 9.90 30.97
CA GLN A 167 6.49 9.78 31.76
C GLN A 167 7.03 8.36 31.67
N LYS A 168 8.32 8.25 31.39
CA LYS A 168 9.01 6.95 31.38
C LYS A 168 8.96 6.35 32.77
N PRO A 169 8.47 5.10 32.96
CA PRO A 169 8.42 4.47 34.24
C PRO A 169 9.84 4.19 34.78
N ASP A 170 10.05 4.42 36.07
CA ASP A 170 11.26 4.02 36.75
C ASP A 170 11.07 2.59 37.26
N LEU A 171 11.68 1.64 36.56
CA LEU A 171 11.58 0.22 36.88
C LEU A 171 12.69 -0.22 37.82
N PRO A 172 12.45 -1.22 38.72
CA PRO A 172 13.47 -1.87 39.50
C PRO A 172 14.65 -2.39 38.65
N ALA A 173 15.82 -2.50 39.23
CA ALA A 173 17.03 -2.95 38.54
C ALA A 173 16.93 -4.38 37.98
N ASP A 174 16.05 -5.20 38.54
CA ASP A 174 15.74 -6.58 38.19
C ASP A 174 14.53 -6.71 37.24
N ALA A 175 14.02 -5.59 36.72
CA ALA A 175 12.92 -5.59 35.75
C ALA A 175 13.26 -6.43 34.51
N LEU A 176 12.32 -7.26 34.11
CA LEU A 176 12.49 -8.21 33.02
C LEU A 176 12.02 -7.63 31.66
N PRO A 177 12.72 -7.91 30.56
CA PRO A 177 12.23 -7.61 29.24
C PRO A 177 11.04 -8.53 28.88
N HIS A 178 10.22 -8.12 27.92
CA HIS A 178 8.97 -8.79 27.60
C HIS A 178 9.12 -10.28 27.25
N TRP A 179 10.19 -10.71 26.60
CA TRP A 179 10.41 -12.13 26.27
C TRP A 179 10.60 -13.01 27.51
N ASP A 180 11.23 -12.49 28.58
CA ASP A 180 11.38 -13.19 29.87
C ASP A 180 10.06 -13.17 30.66
N LEU A 181 9.30 -12.05 30.59
CA LEU A 181 7.94 -11.98 31.13
C LEU A 181 6.97 -12.95 30.45
N CYS A 182 7.05 -13.07 29.11
CA CYS A 182 6.27 -14.03 28.35
C CYS A 182 6.51 -15.48 28.80
N ALA A 183 7.78 -15.84 29.05
CA ALA A 183 8.16 -17.15 29.57
C ALA A 183 7.72 -17.34 31.03
N LYS A 184 7.95 -16.33 31.88
CA LYS A 184 7.60 -16.37 33.30
C LYS A 184 6.11 -16.64 33.53
N TYR A 185 5.23 -15.99 32.77
CA TYR A 185 3.77 -16.08 32.92
C TYR A 185 3.13 -17.04 31.91
N ASP A 186 3.91 -17.73 31.09
CA ASP A 186 3.45 -18.67 30.05
C ASP A 186 2.36 -18.12 29.13
N ILE A 187 2.52 -16.87 28.71
CA ILE A 187 1.50 -16.13 27.93
C ILE A 187 1.81 -16.02 26.45
N ILE A 188 3.08 -16.12 26.05
CA ILE A 188 3.52 -16.13 24.64
C ILE A 188 4.70 -17.10 24.52
N ASP A 189 4.60 -18.01 23.54
CA ASP A 189 5.56 -19.11 23.36
C ASP A 189 6.23 -18.98 21.99
N PHE A 190 7.51 -18.60 21.98
CA PHE A 190 8.31 -18.45 20.78
C PHE A 190 8.88 -19.78 20.29
N GLU A 191 9.15 -20.74 21.20
CA GLU A 191 9.68 -22.05 20.85
C GLU A 191 8.63 -22.91 20.13
N LEU A 192 7.37 -22.83 20.59
CA LEU A 192 6.26 -23.49 19.91
C LEU A 192 6.08 -22.92 18.49
N GLY A 193 6.25 -21.62 18.32
CA GLY A 193 6.26 -20.98 16.99
C GLY A 193 7.38 -21.52 16.11
N ASN A 194 8.59 -21.60 16.63
CA ASN A 194 9.73 -22.19 15.91
C ASN A 194 9.46 -23.65 15.48
N LYS A 195 8.81 -24.43 16.33
CA LYS A 195 8.45 -25.81 16.04
C LYS A 195 7.44 -25.97 14.92
N VAL A 196 6.43 -25.07 14.86
CA VAL A 196 5.29 -25.20 13.94
C VAL A 196 5.56 -24.54 12.59
N THR A 197 6.17 -23.34 12.60
CA THR A 197 6.33 -22.55 11.38
C THR A 197 7.78 -22.10 11.19
N GLY A 198 8.40 -21.54 12.25
CA GLY A 198 9.73 -20.95 12.23
C GLY A 198 9.82 -19.74 13.14
N ALA A 199 11.00 -19.14 13.22
CA ALA A 199 11.20 -17.92 14.00
C ALA A 199 10.29 -16.78 13.49
N GLY A 200 9.81 -15.94 14.40
CA GLY A 200 8.93 -14.81 14.04
C GLY A 200 7.43 -15.13 13.92
N PHE A 201 7.01 -16.34 14.35
CA PHE A 201 5.60 -16.78 14.40
C PHE A 201 5.24 -17.22 15.82
N PRO A 202 5.08 -16.31 16.81
CA PRO A 202 4.84 -16.66 18.20
C PRO A 202 3.43 -17.22 18.42
N PHE A 203 3.29 -18.09 19.44
CA PHE A 203 2.00 -18.56 19.92
C PHE A 203 1.56 -17.75 21.13
N TYR A 204 0.45 -17.05 21.05
CA TYR A 204 -0.19 -16.40 22.19
C TYR A 204 -1.03 -17.42 22.95
N LYS A 205 -0.88 -17.47 24.29
CA LYS A 205 -1.52 -18.48 25.15
C LYS A 205 -2.27 -17.82 26.32
N GLY A 206 -3.34 -18.43 26.78
CA GLY A 206 -4.05 -18.04 28.01
C GLY A 206 -4.36 -16.54 28.11
N LYS A 207 -3.83 -15.87 29.14
CA LYS A 207 -3.98 -14.42 29.35
C LYS A 207 -3.34 -13.59 28.23
N GLY A 208 -2.27 -14.07 27.57
CA GLY A 208 -1.65 -13.41 26.43
C GLY A 208 -2.55 -13.39 25.20
N ALA A 209 -3.15 -14.51 24.83
CA ALA A 209 -4.12 -14.57 23.73
C ALA A 209 -5.36 -13.69 24.01
N ARG A 210 -5.77 -13.62 25.29
CA ARG A 210 -6.87 -12.74 25.67
C ARG A 210 -6.49 -11.26 25.59
N LEU A 211 -5.26 -10.90 25.97
CA LEU A 211 -4.73 -9.54 25.82
C LEU A 211 -4.69 -9.11 24.35
N GLN A 212 -4.20 -9.99 23.47
CA GLN A 212 -4.18 -9.74 22.02
C GLN A 212 -5.58 -9.40 21.49
N ARG A 213 -6.57 -10.24 21.81
CA ARG A 213 -7.95 -10.02 21.38
C ARG A 213 -8.59 -8.79 22.01
N ALA A 214 -8.26 -8.48 23.27
CA ALA A 214 -8.74 -7.29 23.98
C ALA A 214 -8.23 -6.01 23.32
N LEU A 215 -6.96 -5.95 22.93
CA LEU A 215 -6.38 -4.83 22.19
C LEU A 215 -7.03 -4.64 20.83
N ILE A 216 -7.27 -5.72 20.08
CA ILE A 216 -7.97 -5.66 18.80
C ILE A 216 -9.35 -5.00 18.97
N ASN A 217 -10.15 -5.52 19.90
CA ASN A 217 -11.49 -5.00 20.16
C ASN A 217 -11.45 -3.53 20.63
N PHE A 218 -10.53 -3.20 21.52
CA PHE A 218 -10.36 -1.82 22.01
C PHE A 218 -10.05 -0.86 20.84
N PHE A 219 -9.07 -1.17 20.01
CA PHE A 219 -8.67 -0.31 18.90
C PHE A 219 -9.77 -0.17 17.83
N LEU A 220 -10.49 -1.25 17.51
CA LEU A 220 -11.61 -1.20 16.58
C LEU A 220 -12.75 -0.34 17.12
N ASN A 221 -13.11 -0.48 18.42
CA ASN A 221 -14.16 0.33 19.02
C ASN A 221 -13.79 1.82 19.05
N GLU A 222 -12.56 2.16 19.46
CA GLU A 222 -12.09 3.53 19.47
C GLU A 222 -12.11 4.16 18.06
N ALA A 223 -11.75 3.40 17.03
CA ALA A 223 -11.82 3.88 15.66
C ALA A 223 -13.27 4.03 15.17
N THR A 224 -14.17 3.10 15.49
CA THR A 224 -15.58 3.21 15.12
C THR A 224 -16.27 4.38 15.83
N ASP A 225 -15.96 4.63 17.09
CA ASP A 225 -16.42 5.79 17.84
C ASP A 225 -15.88 7.13 17.24
N ALA A 226 -14.70 7.10 16.60
CA ALA A 226 -14.15 8.22 15.84
C ALA A 226 -14.71 8.33 14.40
N GLY A 227 -15.75 7.56 14.06
CA GLY A 227 -16.46 7.61 12.78
C GLY A 227 -15.84 6.81 11.65
N PHE A 228 -14.91 5.90 11.94
CA PHE A 228 -14.44 4.93 10.94
C PHE A 228 -15.45 3.79 10.79
N VAL A 229 -15.66 3.33 9.56
CA VAL A 229 -16.47 2.15 9.28
C VAL A 229 -15.58 0.92 9.29
N GLU A 230 -15.92 -0.06 10.13
CA GLU A 230 -15.17 -1.30 10.26
C GLU A 230 -15.30 -2.17 9.00
N ILE A 231 -14.18 -2.71 8.54
CA ILE A 231 -14.06 -3.63 7.41
C ILE A 231 -13.20 -4.82 7.82
N GLN A 232 -13.68 -6.02 7.56
CA GLN A 232 -12.87 -7.22 7.66
C GLN A 232 -12.28 -7.56 6.28
N PRO A 233 -10.99 -7.28 6.03
CA PRO A 233 -10.38 -7.50 4.73
C PRO A 233 -9.93 -8.95 4.54
N PRO A 234 -9.78 -9.42 3.28
CA PRO A 234 -9.09 -10.68 2.99
C PRO A 234 -7.60 -10.56 3.31
N LEU A 235 -6.96 -11.68 3.69
CA LEU A 235 -5.53 -11.76 4.01
C LEU A 235 -4.64 -11.99 2.78
N MET A 236 -5.23 -12.23 1.61
CA MET A 236 -4.56 -12.40 0.34
C MET A 236 -5.10 -11.40 -0.69
N VAL A 237 -4.20 -10.91 -1.54
CA VAL A 237 -4.54 -9.97 -2.61
C VAL A 237 -3.92 -10.39 -3.92
N ASN A 238 -4.51 -9.94 -5.04
CA ASN A 238 -3.95 -10.11 -6.37
C ASN A 238 -2.87 -9.05 -6.67
N GLU A 239 -2.11 -9.27 -7.74
CA GLU A 239 -1.04 -8.38 -8.19
C GLU A 239 -1.54 -6.93 -8.39
N ALA A 240 -2.72 -6.74 -8.99
CA ALA A 240 -3.28 -5.42 -9.24
C ALA A 240 -3.54 -4.62 -7.95
N SER A 241 -3.87 -5.29 -6.84
CA SER A 241 -4.01 -4.65 -5.54
C SER A 241 -2.66 -4.25 -4.94
N GLY A 242 -1.65 -5.10 -5.03
CA GLY A 242 -0.29 -4.77 -4.61
C GLY A 242 0.30 -3.60 -5.40
N LEU A 243 0.07 -3.57 -6.72
CA LEU A 243 0.46 -2.45 -7.58
C LEU A 243 -0.30 -1.16 -7.23
N GLY A 244 -1.59 -1.26 -6.91
CA GLY A 244 -2.46 -0.13 -6.59
C GLY A 244 -1.98 0.70 -5.41
N THR A 245 -1.54 0.07 -4.35
CA THR A 245 -1.00 0.74 -3.14
C THR A 245 0.52 0.94 -3.19
N GLY A 246 1.22 0.31 -4.16
CA GLY A 246 2.66 0.48 -4.34
C GLY A 246 3.53 -0.50 -3.56
N GLN A 247 2.96 -1.57 -3.04
CA GLN A 247 3.71 -2.69 -2.46
C GLN A 247 4.42 -3.52 -3.54
N LEU A 248 3.87 -3.51 -4.75
CA LEU A 248 4.51 -4.09 -5.93
C LEU A 248 4.94 -2.99 -6.91
N PRO A 249 6.05 -3.20 -7.66
CA PRO A 249 6.99 -4.33 -7.55
C PRO A 249 7.71 -4.33 -6.20
N ASP A 250 7.81 -5.50 -5.57
CA ASP A 250 8.43 -5.67 -4.26
C ASP A 250 9.96 -5.60 -4.39
N LYS A 251 10.51 -4.39 -4.21
CA LYS A 251 11.95 -4.13 -4.34
C LYS A 251 12.76 -4.61 -3.14
N GLU A 252 12.11 -4.75 -2.00
CA GLU A 252 12.73 -5.10 -0.73
C GLU A 252 12.55 -6.57 -0.36
N GLY A 253 11.77 -7.32 -1.15
CA GLY A 253 11.50 -8.73 -0.91
C GLY A 253 10.65 -8.99 0.34
N GLN A 254 9.76 -8.07 0.68
CA GLN A 254 8.97 -8.12 1.93
C GLN A 254 7.70 -8.97 1.82
N MET A 255 7.14 -9.14 0.63
CA MET A 255 5.87 -9.83 0.47
C MET A 255 6.04 -11.35 0.34
N TYR A 256 5.20 -12.10 1.05
CA TYR A 256 5.02 -13.53 0.80
C TYR A 256 4.18 -13.72 -0.45
N ALA A 257 4.75 -14.33 -1.49
CA ALA A 257 4.07 -14.66 -2.73
C ALA A 257 3.52 -16.10 -2.70
N ILE A 258 2.36 -16.29 -3.34
CA ILE A 258 1.73 -17.60 -3.61
C ILE A 258 1.68 -17.78 -5.14
N PRO A 259 2.81 -18.22 -5.75
CA PRO A 259 2.97 -18.17 -7.21
C PRO A 259 1.98 -19.03 -7.98
N LEU A 260 1.54 -20.14 -7.40
CA LEU A 260 0.62 -21.08 -8.04
C LEU A 260 -0.73 -20.45 -8.38
N ASP A 261 -1.22 -19.57 -7.49
CA ASP A 261 -2.53 -18.91 -7.61
C ASP A 261 -2.41 -17.44 -8.02
N GLY A 262 -1.20 -16.89 -8.10
CA GLY A 262 -0.95 -15.48 -8.41
C GLY A 262 -1.38 -14.52 -7.31
N PHE A 263 -1.36 -14.97 -6.04
CA PHE A 263 -1.69 -14.16 -4.88
C PHE A 263 -0.47 -13.77 -4.05
N TYR A 264 -0.69 -12.80 -3.16
CA TYR A 264 0.27 -12.32 -2.19
C TYR A 264 -0.41 -12.22 -0.83
N MET A 265 0.29 -12.63 0.25
CA MET A 265 -0.16 -12.36 1.61
C MET A 265 -0.01 -10.87 1.90
N ILE A 266 -0.98 -10.28 2.58
CA ILE A 266 -0.95 -8.84 2.85
C ILE A 266 0.11 -8.47 3.90
N PRO A 267 0.95 -7.46 3.66
CA PRO A 267 1.87 -6.93 4.67
C PRO A 267 1.19 -5.92 5.62
N THR A 268 -0.03 -5.50 5.28
CA THR A 268 -0.88 -4.53 5.99
C THR A 268 -2.29 -4.55 5.42
N ALA A 269 -3.30 -4.31 6.25
CA ALA A 269 -4.70 -4.15 5.81
C ALA A 269 -4.91 -2.93 4.90
N GLU A 270 -3.98 -1.98 4.87
CA GLU A 270 -3.97 -0.88 3.89
C GLU A 270 -4.23 -1.39 2.47
N VAL A 271 -3.55 -2.48 2.06
CA VAL A 271 -3.61 -2.98 0.67
C VAL A 271 -5.03 -3.36 0.27
N PRO A 272 -5.73 -4.28 0.94
CA PRO A 272 -7.09 -4.64 0.57
C PRO A 272 -8.10 -3.51 0.82
N ILE A 273 -7.99 -2.74 1.90
CA ILE A 273 -8.96 -1.71 2.27
C ILE A 273 -8.91 -0.54 1.27
N THR A 274 -7.72 -0.06 0.91
CA THR A 274 -7.58 1.03 -0.07
C THR A 274 -8.05 0.59 -1.45
N ASN A 275 -7.81 -0.68 -1.83
CA ASN A 275 -8.23 -1.23 -3.13
C ASN A 275 -9.74 -1.46 -3.28
N ILE A 276 -10.55 -1.33 -2.22
CA ILE A 276 -12.02 -1.26 -2.34
C ILE A 276 -12.42 -0.17 -3.35
N PHE A 277 -11.66 0.91 -3.40
CA PHE A 277 -11.94 2.07 -4.24
C PHE A 277 -11.18 2.07 -5.58
N ARG A 278 -10.54 0.96 -5.96
CA ARG A 278 -9.82 0.87 -7.23
C ARG A 278 -10.77 0.94 -8.42
N GLY A 279 -10.54 1.92 -9.32
CA GLY A 279 -11.35 2.20 -10.50
C GLY A 279 -12.56 3.09 -10.23
N GLU A 280 -12.83 3.44 -8.97
CA GLU A 280 -14.02 4.16 -8.58
C GLU A 280 -13.94 5.66 -8.87
N VAL A 281 -15.12 6.26 -9.07
CA VAL A 281 -15.34 7.69 -9.07
C VAL A 281 -16.26 8.00 -7.90
N VAL A 282 -15.68 8.44 -6.80
CA VAL A 282 -16.43 8.70 -5.56
C VAL A 282 -17.18 10.03 -5.63
N ASP A 283 -18.32 10.12 -4.94
CA ASP A 283 -19.04 11.38 -4.76
C ASP A 283 -18.23 12.27 -3.79
N PRO A 284 -17.84 13.49 -4.18
CA PRO A 284 -17.08 14.41 -3.31
C PRO A 284 -17.80 14.73 -1.99
N LYS A 285 -19.12 14.57 -1.92
CA LYS A 285 -19.91 14.75 -0.69
C LYS A 285 -19.72 13.64 0.33
N GLN A 286 -19.19 12.49 -0.09
CA GLN A 286 -18.88 11.36 0.79
C GLN A 286 -17.49 11.48 1.43
N LEU A 287 -16.65 12.42 0.97
CA LEU A 287 -15.33 12.63 1.52
C LEU A 287 -15.39 13.44 2.85
N PRO A 288 -14.68 13.02 3.90
CA PRO A 288 -13.75 11.89 3.95
C PRO A 288 -14.45 10.54 4.04
N ILE A 289 -13.91 9.51 3.34
CA ILE A 289 -14.33 8.13 3.51
C ILE A 289 -13.34 7.46 4.47
N LYS A 290 -13.78 7.16 5.68
CA LYS A 290 -12.97 6.58 6.76
C LYS A 290 -13.25 5.09 6.90
N ARG A 291 -12.20 4.24 6.92
CA ARG A 291 -12.29 2.79 7.11
C ARG A 291 -11.28 2.32 8.15
N VAL A 292 -11.67 1.34 8.92
CA VAL A 292 -10.77 0.64 9.86
C VAL A 292 -10.89 -0.86 9.66
N GLY A 293 -9.78 -1.58 9.76
CA GLY A 293 -9.81 -3.02 9.70
C GLY A 293 -8.69 -3.67 10.50
N TYR A 294 -9.04 -4.78 11.12
CA TYR A 294 -8.07 -5.69 11.73
C TYR A 294 -7.63 -6.74 10.72
N SER A 295 -6.35 -7.05 10.72
CA SER A 295 -5.80 -8.20 9.99
C SER A 295 -4.54 -8.74 10.63
N GLU A 296 -4.24 -10.02 10.36
CA GLU A 296 -2.87 -10.50 10.39
C GLU A 296 -2.11 -9.90 9.21
N CYS A 297 -0.87 -9.53 9.46
CA CYS A 297 0.05 -8.94 8.49
C CYS A 297 1.26 -9.86 8.34
N PHE A 298 1.72 -10.06 7.10
CA PHE A 298 2.79 -10.99 6.78
C PHE A 298 3.95 -10.25 6.10
N ARG A 299 5.13 -10.25 6.76
CA ARG A 299 6.34 -9.64 6.22
C ARG A 299 7.49 -10.63 6.27
N ARG A 300 8.25 -10.72 5.17
CA ARG A 300 9.42 -11.61 5.11
C ARG A 300 10.57 -11.14 5.97
N GLU A 301 10.56 -9.88 6.42
CA GLU A 301 11.57 -9.25 7.24
C GLU A 301 12.99 -9.51 6.70
N ALA A 302 13.13 -9.45 5.36
CA ALA A 302 14.35 -9.73 4.65
C ALA A 302 15.47 -8.78 5.12
N GLY A 303 16.61 -9.36 5.51
CA GLY A 303 17.77 -8.57 5.96
C GLY A 303 17.77 -8.20 7.45
N SER A 304 16.81 -8.65 8.24
CA SER A 304 16.74 -8.36 9.69
C SER A 304 17.42 -9.45 10.51
N TYR A 305 18.40 -9.06 11.35
CA TYR A 305 19.18 -9.99 12.18
C TYR A 305 19.50 -9.39 13.56
N GLY A 306 19.78 -10.27 14.53
CA GLY A 306 20.37 -9.90 15.82
C GLY A 306 19.37 -9.48 16.88
N LYS A 307 19.73 -8.51 17.74
CA LYS A 307 18.95 -8.09 18.91
C LYS A 307 17.58 -7.51 18.58
N ASP A 308 17.43 -6.96 17.38
CA ASP A 308 16.19 -6.29 16.94
C ASP A 308 15.07 -7.27 16.57
N VAL A 309 15.37 -8.56 16.43
CA VAL A 309 14.39 -9.63 16.15
C VAL A 309 13.99 -10.44 17.39
N ARG A 310 14.48 -10.08 18.60
CA ARG A 310 14.17 -10.85 19.81
C ARG A 310 12.77 -10.56 20.34
N GLY A 311 12.05 -11.62 20.71
CA GLY A 311 10.71 -11.53 21.29
C GLY A 311 9.69 -10.98 20.28
N LEU A 312 8.96 -9.94 20.68
CA LEU A 312 7.91 -9.30 19.88
C LEU A 312 8.41 -8.10 19.06
N ASN A 313 9.71 -7.82 19.05
CA ASN A 313 10.22 -6.61 18.39
C ASN A 313 10.05 -6.66 16.87
N ARG A 314 10.19 -7.85 16.25
CA ARG A 314 10.05 -8.04 14.80
C ARG A 314 9.56 -9.44 14.50
N LEU A 315 8.46 -9.54 13.78
CA LEU A 315 7.75 -10.81 13.51
C LEU A 315 7.43 -10.94 12.02
N HIS A 316 7.39 -12.18 11.54
CA HIS A 316 6.94 -12.51 10.19
C HIS A 316 5.42 -12.47 10.04
N GLU A 317 4.70 -12.76 11.12
CA GLU A 317 3.24 -12.65 11.23
C GLU A 317 2.89 -11.87 12.48
N PHE A 318 2.03 -10.87 12.33
CA PHE A 318 1.59 -10.03 13.43
C PHE A 318 0.24 -9.37 13.18
N SER A 319 -0.52 -9.20 14.27
CA SER A 319 -1.82 -8.52 14.25
C SER A 319 -1.67 -7.00 14.21
N LYS A 320 -2.48 -6.34 13.40
CA LYS A 320 -2.54 -4.88 13.26
C LYS A 320 -3.97 -4.40 13.02
N VAL A 321 -4.36 -3.32 13.68
CA VAL A 321 -5.52 -2.52 13.29
C VAL A 321 -5.04 -1.37 12.43
N GLU A 322 -5.66 -1.21 11.27
CA GLU A 322 -5.27 -0.21 10.26
C GLU A 322 -6.43 0.72 9.95
N ILE A 323 -6.19 2.02 9.98
CA ILE A 323 -7.13 3.05 9.52
C ILE A 323 -6.71 3.56 8.14
N VAL A 324 -7.70 3.70 7.25
CA VAL A 324 -7.52 4.17 5.87
C VAL A 324 -8.53 5.28 5.60
N VAL A 325 -8.07 6.35 4.99
CA VAL A 325 -8.92 7.47 4.60
C VAL A 325 -8.72 7.82 3.13
N ILE A 326 -9.86 8.03 2.43
CA ILE A 326 -9.89 8.67 1.13
C ILE A 326 -10.41 10.09 1.35
N GLU A 327 -9.64 11.08 0.90
CA GLU A 327 -9.94 12.49 1.17
C GLU A 327 -9.78 13.37 -0.06
N HIS A 328 -10.42 14.55 0.00
CA HIS A 328 -10.19 15.63 -0.94
C HIS A 328 -8.76 16.18 -0.77
N PRO A 329 -8.04 16.51 -1.86
CA PRO A 329 -6.67 17.01 -1.79
C PRO A 329 -6.48 18.19 -0.81
N ASP A 330 -7.40 19.15 -0.81
CA ASP A 330 -7.30 20.38 0.00
C ASP A 330 -7.41 20.15 1.51
N ARG A 331 -7.96 18.99 1.93
CA ARG A 331 -8.19 18.67 3.36
C ARG A 331 -7.34 17.54 3.88
N SER A 332 -6.54 16.92 3.01
CA SER A 332 -5.83 15.69 3.37
C SER A 332 -4.75 15.88 4.45
N TYR A 333 -4.16 17.05 4.56
CA TYR A 333 -3.19 17.35 5.61
C TYR A 333 -3.86 17.64 6.96
N ASP A 334 -5.05 18.24 6.97
CA ASP A 334 -5.86 18.38 8.19
C ASP A 334 -6.32 17.01 8.67
N MET A 335 -6.70 16.11 7.74
CA MET A 335 -7.02 14.71 8.04
C MET A 335 -5.82 13.95 8.58
N LEU A 336 -4.61 14.20 8.09
CA LEU A 336 -3.38 13.60 8.64
C LEU A 336 -3.19 13.99 10.12
N GLU A 337 -3.44 15.25 10.47
CA GLU A 337 -3.38 15.71 11.87
C GLU A 337 -4.50 15.09 12.72
N GLU A 338 -5.70 14.88 12.17
CA GLU A 338 -6.79 14.17 12.86
C GLU A 338 -6.41 12.71 13.14
N MET A 339 -5.84 12.01 12.18
CA MET A 339 -5.37 10.64 12.34
C MET A 339 -4.24 10.54 13.38
N LYS A 340 -3.31 11.49 13.39
CA LYS A 340 -2.26 11.58 14.41
C LYS A 340 -2.84 11.72 15.83
N LYS A 341 -3.85 12.58 16.00
CA LYS A 341 -4.54 12.76 17.29
C LYS A 341 -5.25 11.48 17.73
N HIS A 342 -5.88 10.77 16.78
CA HIS A 342 -6.53 9.49 17.08
C HIS A 342 -5.52 8.48 17.60
N VAL A 343 -4.40 8.28 16.90
CA VAL A 343 -3.34 7.33 17.30
C VAL A 343 -2.72 7.71 18.64
N GLY A 344 -2.39 8.99 18.85
CA GLY A 344 -1.89 9.49 20.13
C GLY A 344 -2.86 9.24 21.28
N GLY A 345 -4.16 9.47 21.06
CA GLY A 345 -5.21 9.21 22.03
C GLY A 345 -5.34 7.75 22.44
N LEU A 346 -5.02 6.79 21.57
CA LEU A 346 -4.95 5.36 21.92
C LEU A 346 -3.80 5.10 22.89
N LEU A 347 -2.63 5.69 22.66
CA LEU A 347 -1.45 5.54 23.51
C LEU A 347 -1.64 6.22 24.86
N ASP A 348 -2.30 7.39 24.89
CA ASP A 348 -2.66 8.08 26.13
C ASP A 348 -3.60 7.21 26.99
N LYS A 349 -4.63 6.59 26.40
CA LYS A 349 -5.54 5.68 27.10
C LYS A 349 -4.86 4.41 27.63
N LEU A 350 -3.83 3.93 26.92
CA LEU A 350 -3.01 2.81 27.37
C LEU A 350 -1.98 3.21 28.44
N GLY A 351 -1.79 4.52 28.69
CA GLY A 351 -0.81 5.03 29.63
C GLY A 351 0.64 4.79 29.22
N LEU A 352 0.91 4.65 27.93
CA LEU A 352 2.26 4.39 27.40
C LEU A 352 2.96 5.73 27.09
N PRO A 353 4.19 5.95 27.55
CA PRO A 353 5.01 7.07 27.11
C PRO A 353 5.39 6.89 25.64
N TYR A 354 5.24 7.96 24.86
CA TYR A 354 5.55 7.92 23.44
C TYR A 354 6.10 9.25 22.93
N HIS A 355 6.77 9.19 21.80
CA HIS A 355 7.09 10.37 21.02
C HIS A 355 6.63 10.22 19.57
N ILE A 356 6.50 11.35 18.88
CA ILE A 356 6.11 11.43 17.49
C ILE A 356 7.29 11.93 16.67
N LEU A 357 7.69 11.15 15.67
CA LEU A 357 8.73 11.50 14.71
C LEU A 357 8.11 11.96 13.41
N LYS A 358 8.61 13.07 12.85
CA LYS A 358 8.39 13.39 11.45
C LYS A 358 9.54 12.81 10.65
N LEU A 359 9.25 11.86 9.76
CA LEU A 359 10.28 11.19 8.99
C LEU A 359 10.94 12.13 8.00
N CYS A 360 12.26 11.98 7.85
CA CYS A 360 13.06 12.71 6.87
C CYS A 360 12.98 12.05 5.47
N GLY A 361 13.48 12.73 4.46
CA GLY A 361 13.43 12.25 3.08
C GLY A 361 14.17 10.94 2.82
N GLY A 362 15.18 10.61 3.63
CA GLY A 362 15.94 9.35 3.50
C GLY A 362 15.30 8.14 4.17
N ASP A 363 14.31 8.37 5.05
CA ASP A 363 13.62 7.31 5.81
C ASP A 363 12.16 7.14 5.39
N ILE A 364 11.53 8.17 4.84
CA ILE A 364 10.15 8.10 4.36
C ILE A 364 9.98 7.02 3.29
N SER A 365 8.90 6.23 3.38
CA SER A 365 8.65 5.11 2.45
C SER A 365 8.58 5.55 0.98
N PHE A 366 8.79 4.60 0.06
CA PHE A 366 8.72 4.84 -1.39
C PHE A 366 7.42 5.52 -1.83
N THR A 367 6.31 5.18 -1.18
CA THR A 367 4.96 5.59 -1.59
C THR A 367 4.45 6.85 -0.89
N SER A 368 4.98 7.20 0.28
CA SER A 368 4.47 8.30 1.10
C SER A 368 5.00 9.67 0.66
N ALA A 369 4.15 10.70 0.80
CA ALA A 369 4.51 12.11 0.67
C ALA A 369 4.87 12.73 2.03
N MET A 370 4.28 12.27 3.12
CA MET A 370 4.60 12.66 4.50
C MET A 370 4.21 11.55 5.44
N THR A 371 5.08 11.25 6.41
CA THR A 371 4.85 10.23 7.43
C THR A 371 5.24 10.76 8.81
N PHE A 372 4.42 10.39 9.79
CA PHE A 372 4.72 10.52 11.21
C PHE A 372 4.71 9.14 11.85
N ASP A 373 5.81 8.80 12.53
CA ASP A 373 5.92 7.57 13.29
C ASP A 373 5.69 7.83 14.78
N PHE A 374 5.03 6.89 15.42
CA PHE A 374 4.84 6.84 16.87
C PHE A 374 5.70 5.74 17.45
N GLU A 375 6.54 6.11 18.39
CA GLU A 375 7.36 5.16 19.11
C GLU A 375 7.03 5.21 20.60
N VAL A 376 6.85 4.03 21.22
CA VAL A 376 6.60 3.89 22.67
C VAL A 376 7.88 3.52 23.39
N TRP A 377 8.03 4.00 24.62
CA TRP A 377 9.17 3.65 25.44
C TRP A 377 9.05 2.22 25.97
N SER A 378 10.06 1.40 25.70
CA SER A 378 10.25 0.07 26.31
C SER A 378 11.20 0.22 27.50
N ALA A 379 10.66 0.15 28.71
CA ALA A 379 11.41 0.50 29.91
C ALA A 379 12.50 -0.50 30.26
N ALA A 380 12.28 -1.79 30.01
CA ALA A 380 13.29 -2.82 30.29
C ALA A 380 14.37 -2.87 29.20
N GLN A 381 14.04 -2.61 27.95
CA GLN A 381 15.01 -2.53 26.85
C GLN A 381 15.72 -1.16 26.78
N LYS A 382 15.19 -0.14 27.48
CA LYS A 382 15.69 1.25 27.47
C LYS A 382 15.81 1.84 26.08
N ARG A 383 14.78 1.60 25.24
CA ARG A 383 14.72 2.09 23.87
C ARG A 383 13.29 2.43 23.44
N TRP A 384 13.17 3.20 22.40
CA TRP A 384 11.93 3.48 21.72
C TRP A 384 11.60 2.34 20.74
N LEU A 385 10.32 2.00 20.61
CA LEU A 385 9.79 0.99 19.72
C LEU A 385 8.69 1.61 18.85
N GLU A 386 8.87 1.64 17.55
CA GLU A 386 7.86 2.07 16.60
C GLU A 386 6.60 1.18 16.67
N VAL A 387 5.46 1.78 16.87
CA VAL A 387 4.16 1.09 17.01
C VAL A 387 3.14 1.53 15.97
N SER A 388 3.38 2.65 15.29
CA SER A 388 2.50 3.16 14.25
C SER A 388 3.27 4.09 13.31
N SER A 389 2.92 4.02 12.02
CA SER A 389 3.22 5.04 11.02
C SER A 389 1.90 5.60 10.50
N VAL A 390 1.77 6.93 10.46
CA VAL A 390 0.61 7.62 9.90
C VAL A 390 1.05 8.44 8.70
N SER A 391 0.52 8.13 7.52
CA SER A 391 1.03 8.61 6.24
C SER A 391 -0.04 9.25 5.35
N ASN A 392 0.37 10.30 4.63
CA ASN A 392 -0.36 10.85 3.50
C ASN A 392 0.39 10.50 2.20
N PHE A 393 -0.29 9.89 1.25
CA PHE A 393 0.27 9.49 -0.04
C PHE A 393 -0.03 10.49 -1.15
N GLU A 394 -0.73 11.58 -0.82
CA GLU A 394 -1.28 12.49 -1.83
C GLU A 394 -2.00 11.71 -2.94
N THR A 395 -1.75 12.03 -4.20
CA THR A 395 -2.38 11.37 -5.34
C THR A 395 -1.72 10.04 -5.77
N PHE A 396 -0.62 9.63 -5.14
CA PHE A 396 0.22 8.53 -5.64
C PHE A 396 -0.53 7.21 -5.78
N GLN A 397 -1.21 6.77 -4.73
CA GLN A 397 -2.01 5.54 -4.76
C GLN A 397 -3.29 5.71 -5.57
N ALA A 398 -3.97 6.84 -5.42
CA ALA A 398 -5.20 7.14 -6.16
C ALA A 398 -4.95 7.13 -7.68
N ASN A 399 -3.81 7.63 -8.14
CA ASN A 399 -3.44 7.59 -9.54
C ASN A 399 -3.22 6.16 -10.06
N ARG A 400 -2.50 5.32 -9.30
CA ARG A 400 -2.30 3.90 -9.61
C ARG A 400 -3.62 3.13 -9.67
N MET A 401 -4.50 3.38 -8.72
CA MET A 401 -5.81 2.74 -8.62
C MET A 401 -6.87 3.38 -9.51
N LYS A 402 -6.61 4.52 -10.15
CA LYS A 402 -7.60 5.34 -10.88
C LYS A 402 -8.77 5.78 -9.99
N LEU A 403 -8.50 6.04 -8.72
CA LEU A 403 -9.46 6.56 -7.76
C LEU A 403 -9.62 8.06 -7.92
N ARG A 404 -10.83 8.51 -8.25
CA ARG A 404 -11.11 9.88 -8.67
C ARG A 404 -12.41 10.37 -8.06
N PHE A 405 -12.61 11.69 -8.15
CA PHE A 405 -13.89 12.36 -7.92
C PHE A 405 -14.14 13.39 -9.02
N LYS A 406 -15.36 13.88 -9.15
CA LYS A 406 -15.68 15.03 -10.00
C LYS A 406 -15.69 16.28 -9.14
N ASP A 407 -14.92 17.30 -9.54
CA ASP A 407 -14.96 18.60 -8.91
C ASP A 407 -16.26 19.37 -9.27
N GLU A 408 -16.42 20.56 -8.70
CA GLU A 408 -17.61 21.41 -8.90
C GLU A 408 -17.83 21.78 -10.38
N ASN A 409 -16.78 21.77 -11.20
CA ASN A 409 -16.82 22.04 -12.63
C ASN A 409 -17.04 20.77 -13.46
N GLY A 410 -17.25 19.61 -12.82
CA GLY A 410 -17.40 18.32 -13.46
C GLY A 410 -16.11 17.70 -14.01
N LYS A 411 -14.95 18.29 -13.70
CA LYS A 411 -13.63 17.77 -14.10
C LYS A 411 -13.20 16.65 -13.15
N MET A 412 -12.61 15.59 -13.73
CA MET A 412 -12.06 14.47 -12.95
C MET A 412 -10.77 14.89 -12.25
N GLN A 413 -10.74 14.71 -10.92
CA GLN A 413 -9.60 14.92 -10.05
C GLN A 413 -9.24 13.62 -9.34
N LEU A 414 -7.96 13.46 -8.95
CA LEU A 414 -7.54 12.35 -8.10
C LEU A 414 -7.83 12.67 -6.63
N CYS A 415 -8.28 11.65 -5.87
CA CYS A 415 -8.34 11.74 -4.42
C CYS A 415 -6.92 11.70 -3.81
N HIS A 416 -6.81 12.12 -2.55
CA HIS A 416 -5.68 11.75 -1.69
C HIS A 416 -6.03 10.49 -0.89
N THR A 417 -5.02 9.68 -0.60
CA THR A 417 -5.16 8.51 0.27
C THR A 417 -4.25 8.68 1.48
N LEU A 418 -4.76 8.26 2.63
CA LEU A 418 -4.02 8.26 3.89
C LEU A 418 -4.19 6.91 4.57
N ASN A 419 -3.19 6.49 5.32
CA ASN A 419 -3.32 5.36 6.23
C ASN A 419 -2.62 5.61 7.56
N GLY A 420 -2.90 4.75 8.53
CA GLY A 420 -2.16 4.70 9.78
C GLY A 420 -2.44 3.43 10.54
N SER A 421 -1.42 2.92 11.24
CA SER A 421 -1.62 1.81 12.16
C SER A 421 -2.25 2.31 13.46
N ALA A 422 -3.37 1.74 13.84
CA ALA A 422 -4.11 2.10 15.04
C ALA A 422 -4.33 0.88 15.98
N LEU A 423 -3.34 0.07 16.37
CA LEU A 423 -1.88 0.09 16.32
C LEU A 423 -1.33 -1.26 15.85
N ALA A 424 0.03 -1.40 15.75
CA ALA A 424 0.68 -2.70 15.57
C ALA A 424 0.85 -3.38 16.93
N LEU A 425 0.16 -4.51 17.15
CA LEU A 425 -0.02 -5.09 18.47
C LEU A 425 1.25 -5.62 19.16
N PRO A 426 2.20 -6.29 18.48
CA PRO A 426 3.30 -6.94 19.18
C PRO A 426 4.14 -6.01 20.04
N ARG A 427 4.51 -4.84 19.49
CA ARG A 427 5.32 -3.86 20.23
C ARG A 427 4.51 -3.14 21.29
N ILE A 428 3.19 -2.97 21.12
CA ILE A 428 2.28 -2.50 22.17
C ILE A 428 2.22 -3.52 23.31
N VAL A 429 2.08 -4.81 23.01
CA VAL A 429 2.11 -5.88 24.02
C VAL A 429 3.45 -5.86 24.74
N ALA A 430 4.57 -5.80 24.03
CA ALA A 430 5.90 -5.72 24.62
C ALA A 430 6.01 -4.54 25.60
N ALA A 431 5.61 -3.33 25.19
CA ALA A 431 5.66 -2.14 26.01
C ALA A 431 4.72 -2.23 27.23
N LEU A 432 3.51 -2.76 27.09
CA LEU A 432 2.57 -2.96 28.19
C LEU A 432 3.13 -3.95 29.22
N LEU A 433 3.69 -5.07 28.78
CA LEU A 433 4.28 -6.06 29.67
C LEU A 433 5.46 -5.46 30.45
N GLU A 434 6.36 -4.76 29.76
CA GLU A 434 7.55 -4.19 30.38
C GLU A 434 7.23 -3.01 31.29
N ASN A 435 6.43 -2.05 30.84
CA ASN A 435 6.19 -0.81 31.56
C ASN A 435 5.27 -0.97 32.77
N ASN A 436 4.40 -2.00 32.75
CA ASN A 436 3.40 -2.21 33.82
C ASN A 436 3.75 -3.38 34.75
N GLN A 437 4.98 -3.90 34.69
CA GLN A 437 5.41 -4.97 35.60
C GLN A 437 5.56 -4.47 37.04
N THR A 438 5.13 -5.30 37.96
CA THR A 438 5.25 -5.12 39.41
C THR A 438 5.76 -6.40 40.05
N PRO A 439 6.17 -6.40 41.34
CA PRO A 439 6.55 -7.64 42.05
C PRO A 439 5.45 -8.72 42.02
N ASP A 440 4.16 -8.29 42.01
CA ASP A 440 2.99 -9.17 42.12
C ASP A 440 2.36 -9.51 40.75
N GLY A 441 2.96 -9.11 39.64
CA GLY A 441 2.41 -9.36 38.28
C GLY A 441 2.44 -8.14 37.37
N ILE A 442 1.76 -8.19 36.28
CA ILE A 442 1.69 -7.12 35.28
C ILE A 442 0.30 -6.50 35.30
N VAL A 443 0.19 -5.24 35.71
CA VAL A 443 -1.08 -4.52 35.86
C VAL A 443 -1.58 -4.07 34.50
N MET A 444 -2.84 -4.38 34.18
CA MET A 444 -3.43 -3.99 32.90
C MET A 444 -4.03 -2.59 32.95
N PRO A 445 -3.86 -1.79 31.88
CA PRO A 445 -4.50 -0.48 31.75
C PRO A 445 -6.01 -0.57 31.99
N GLU A 446 -6.57 0.46 32.65
CA GLU A 446 -7.98 0.47 33.01
C GLU A 446 -8.90 0.35 31.79
N CYS A 447 -8.55 0.99 30.68
CA CYS A 447 -9.31 0.93 29.42
C CYS A 447 -9.42 -0.47 28.83
N LEU A 448 -8.50 -1.40 29.16
CA LEU A 448 -8.53 -2.78 28.64
C LEU A 448 -9.29 -3.76 29.56
N ARG A 449 -9.50 -3.44 30.84
CA ARG A 449 -10.12 -4.35 31.81
C ARG A 449 -11.50 -4.85 31.39
N PRO A 450 -12.38 -4.03 30.81
CA PRO A 450 -13.70 -4.52 30.33
C PRO A 450 -13.60 -5.61 29.27
N TYR A 451 -12.54 -5.59 28.44
CA TYR A 451 -12.30 -6.58 27.40
C TYR A 451 -11.55 -7.82 27.90
N LEU A 452 -10.71 -7.64 28.94
CA LEU A 452 -9.88 -8.70 29.49
C LEU A 452 -10.64 -9.63 30.45
N GLY A 453 -11.47 -9.06 31.33
CA GLY A 453 -12.09 -9.77 32.44
C GLY A 453 -11.09 -10.15 33.52
N PHE A 454 -9.91 -9.51 33.55
CA PHE A 454 -8.94 -9.52 34.62
C PHE A 454 -8.18 -8.18 34.61
N ASP A 455 -7.60 -7.80 35.73
CA ASP A 455 -6.85 -6.54 35.92
C ASP A 455 -5.33 -6.75 35.99
N LYS A 456 -4.88 -8.01 36.10
CA LYS A 456 -3.48 -8.37 36.26
C LYS A 456 -3.13 -9.71 35.61
N ILE A 457 -1.93 -9.80 35.04
CA ILE A 457 -1.29 -11.05 34.65
C ILE A 457 -0.35 -11.45 35.81
N ASP A 458 -0.64 -12.55 36.44
CA ASP A 458 0.04 -13.12 37.61
C ASP A 458 0.28 -14.62 37.43
#